data_2a4edf3bb49ce5012ae8a91bfe34801b
#
_entry.id   2a4edf3bb49ce5012ae8a91bfe34801b
#
_cell.length_a   1.000
_cell.length_b   1.000
_cell.length_c   1.000
_cell.angle_alpha   90.00
_cell.angle_beta   90.00
_cell.angle_gamma   90.00
#
_symmetry.space_group_name_H-M   'P 1'
#
loop_
_entity.id
_entity.type
_entity.pdbx_description
1 polymer ?
#
loop_
_entity_poly.entity_id
_entity_poly.type
_entity_poly.pdbx_seq_one_letter_code
_entity_poly.pdbx_strand_id
1 'polypeptide(L)'
;VALGYEDKALSARVLQNLDFARANLKANIYDQAVLEGVATTFPQTEDIIENGQVYGVSATDVQKILNLKHAWEFILDRDVIQSESNYHMLCHIAKLVNEGFFYDGGRIRGIPVQIGGTSYVPPLPIETVVIERIDEIRSQDKEPIEIAIELCMYCMKTQVFKDGNKRASVIFANHYLIAQGMGFLVIPEKAVPEFKKLLVQYYEGEPLEVIGAFLKERCWKNF
;
A
#
# COMPACT_ATOMS: atom_id res chain seq x y z
N VAL A 1 -10.66 23.94 29.16
CA VAL A 1 -9.35 23.28 29.14
C VAL A 1 -9.07 22.95 27.67
N ALA A 2 -8.29 23.80 26.99
CA ALA A 2 -7.82 23.56 25.63
C ALA A 2 -6.77 22.45 25.70
N LEU A 3 -7.07 21.29 25.12
CA LEU A 3 -6.06 20.28 24.83
C LEU A 3 -5.14 20.87 23.75
N GLY A 4 -3.95 21.28 24.17
CA GLY A 4 -2.91 21.76 23.27
C GLY A 4 -2.48 20.60 22.37
N TYR A 5 -2.93 20.57 21.14
CA TYR A 5 -2.26 19.88 20.07
C TYR A 5 -0.97 20.68 19.83
N GLU A 6 0.14 20.16 20.33
CA GLU A 6 1.44 20.59 19.85
C GLU A 6 1.55 20.13 18.39
N ASP A 7 1.41 21.07 17.48
CA ASP A 7 1.68 20.89 16.05
C ASP A 7 3.18 20.56 15.93
N LYS A 8 3.52 19.26 15.96
CA LYS A 8 4.90 18.81 15.72
C LYS A 8 5.22 19.15 14.29
N ALA A 9 5.98 20.21 14.08
CA ALA A 9 6.44 20.59 12.76
C ALA A 9 7.15 19.39 12.10
N LEU A 10 6.68 18.99 10.91
CA LEU A 10 7.33 17.95 10.12
C LEU A 10 8.79 18.32 9.85
N SER A 11 9.69 17.34 9.93
CA SER A 11 11.08 17.57 9.58
C SER A 11 11.22 17.97 8.10
N ALA A 12 12.25 18.73 7.79
CA ALA A 12 12.54 19.13 6.40
C ALA A 12 12.65 17.92 5.46
N ARG A 13 13.22 16.82 5.95
CA ARG A 13 13.35 15.56 5.19
C ARG A 13 11.98 14.93 4.87
N VAL A 14 11.06 14.91 5.81
CA VAL A 14 9.70 14.38 5.57
C VAL A 14 8.95 15.29 4.58
N LEU A 15 9.07 16.61 4.70
CA LEU A 15 8.47 17.55 3.75
C LEU A 15 9.01 17.35 2.32
N GLN A 16 10.33 17.23 2.17
CA GLN A 16 10.95 16.91 0.88
C GLN A 16 10.46 15.57 0.33
N ASN A 17 10.29 14.58 1.19
CA ASN A 17 9.79 13.27 0.78
C ASN A 17 8.33 13.32 0.33
N LEU A 18 7.49 14.10 1.01
CA LEU A 18 6.12 14.35 0.56
C LEU A 18 6.08 14.97 -0.83
N ASP A 19 6.92 15.97 -1.09
CA ASP A 19 6.99 16.61 -2.40
C ASP A 19 7.51 15.64 -3.47
N PHE A 20 8.50 14.82 -3.13
CA PHE A 20 9.01 13.78 -4.02
C PHE A 20 7.93 12.73 -4.36
N ALA A 21 7.18 12.27 -3.36
CA ALA A 21 6.08 11.32 -3.56
C ALA A 21 4.94 11.93 -4.39
N ARG A 22 4.59 13.21 -4.15
CA ARG A 22 3.58 13.94 -4.94
C ARG A 22 4.00 14.11 -6.39
N ALA A 23 5.27 14.41 -6.65
CA ALA A 23 5.81 14.53 -8.02
C ALA A 23 5.73 13.20 -8.80
N ASN A 24 5.73 12.06 -8.11
CA ASN A 24 5.63 10.73 -8.69
C ASN A 24 4.21 10.10 -8.58
N LEU A 25 3.23 10.84 -8.09
CA LEU A 25 1.91 10.30 -7.73
C LEU A 25 1.23 9.57 -8.90
N LYS A 26 1.17 10.18 -10.07
CA LYS A 26 0.52 9.60 -11.25
C LYS A 26 1.22 8.29 -11.70
N ALA A 27 2.54 8.28 -11.71
CA ALA A 27 3.32 7.10 -12.03
C ALA A 27 3.11 5.98 -11.00
N ASN A 28 3.07 6.31 -9.70
CA ASN A 28 2.84 5.35 -8.63
C ASN A 28 1.43 4.73 -8.71
N ILE A 29 0.41 5.53 -9.02
CA ILE A 29 -0.96 5.04 -9.23
C ILE A 29 -1.01 4.12 -10.46
N TYR A 30 -0.38 4.49 -11.56
CA TYR A 30 -0.31 3.68 -12.77
C TYR A 30 0.37 2.32 -12.50
N ASP A 31 1.56 2.33 -11.93
CA ASP A 31 2.30 1.11 -11.59
C ASP A 31 1.45 0.17 -10.70
N GLN A 32 0.76 0.75 -9.71
CA GLN A 32 -0.08 -0.02 -8.81
C GLN A 32 -1.36 -0.55 -9.49
N ALA A 33 -1.94 0.19 -10.42
CA ALA A 33 -3.04 -0.27 -11.27
C ALA A 33 -2.62 -1.45 -12.15
N VAL A 34 -1.42 -1.39 -12.75
CA VAL A 34 -0.84 -2.50 -13.52
C VAL A 34 -0.63 -3.73 -12.65
N LEU A 35 -0.13 -3.57 -11.44
CA LEU A 35 0.04 -4.66 -10.48
C LEU A 35 -1.28 -5.40 -10.20
N GLU A 36 -2.40 -4.67 -10.15
CA GLU A 36 -3.75 -5.22 -9.96
C GLU A 36 -4.37 -5.78 -11.25
N GLY A 37 -3.68 -5.70 -12.38
CA GLY A 37 -4.18 -6.18 -13.65
C GLY A 37 -5.24 -5.27 -14.29
N VAL A 38 -5.30 -4.01 -13.90
CA VAL A 38 -6.17 -3.01 -14.53
C VAL A 38 -5.68 -2.76 -15.95
N ALA A 39 -6.57 -2.93 -16.92
CA ALA A 39 -6.27 -2.71 -18.33
C ALA A 39 -6.28 -1.19 -18.65
N THR A 40 -5.16 -0.55 -18.46
CA THR A 40 -4.97 0.89 -18.68
C THR A 40 -3.57 1.20 -19.20
N THR A 41 -3.43 2.33 -19.88
CA THR A 41 -2.13 2.91 -20.24
C THR A 41 -1.81 4.08 -19.31
N PHE A 42 -0.56 4.53 -19.29
CA PHE A 42 -0.19 5.70 -18.49
C PHE A 42 -1.00 6.95 -18.87
N PRO A 43 -1.16 7.34 -20.14
CA PRO A 43 -2.01 8.47 -20.53
C PRO A 43 -3.47 8.32 -20.08
N GLN A 44 -4.06 7.12 -20.21
CA GLN A 44 -5.43 6.87 -19.73
C GLN A 44 -5.53 7.03 -18.22
N THR A 45 -4.52 6.58 -17.47
CA THR A 45 -4.47 6.76 -16.02
C THR A 45 -4.39 8.23 -15.63
N GLU A 46 -3.59 9.03 -16.34
CA GLU A 46 -3.55 10.48 -16.14
C GLU A 46 -4.90 11.14 -16.39
N ASP A 47 -5.58 10.78 -17.50
CA ASP A 47 -6.91 11.31 -17.80
C ASP A 47 -7.94 10.96 -16.70
N ILE A 48 -7.89 9.74 -16.17
CA ILE A 48 -8.76 9.34 -15.06
C ILE A 48 -8.47 10.16 -13.81
N ILE A 49 -7.19 10.34 -13.47
CA ILE A 49 -6.76 11.09 -12.29
C ILE A 49 -7.20 12.56 -12.38
N GLU A 50 -7.10 13.16 -13.57
CA GLU A 50 -7.38 14.58 -13.79
C GLU A 50 -8.88 14.85 -14.03
N ASN A 51 -9.54 13.99 -14.82
CA ASN A 51 -10.89 14.23 -15.33
C ASN A 51 -11.96 13.25 -14.82
N GLY A 52 -11.55 12.21 -14.08
CA GLY A 52 -12.46 11.20 -13.53
C GLY A 52 -13.01 10.19 -14.53
N GLN A 53 -12.61 10.27 -15.80
CA GLN A 53 -13.10 9.38 -16.86
C GLN A 53 -12.12 9.33 -18.04
N VAL A 54 -12.21 8.26 -18.83
CA VAL A 54 -11.49 8.11 -20.07
C VAL A 54 -12.20 7.11 -20.99
N TYR A 55 -12.02 7.24 -22.31
CA TYR A 55 -12.53 6.26 -23.26
C TYR A 55 -11.72 4.96 -23.25
N GLY A 56 -12.39 3.82 -23.34
CA GLY A 56 -11.79 2.51 -23.49
C GLY A 56 -11.36 1.83 -22.18
N VAL A 57 -11.68 2.40 -21.03
CA VAL A 57 -11.45 1.80 -19.70
C VAL A 57 -12.82 1.51 -19.07
N SER A 58 -12.97 0.33 -18.45
CA SER A 58 -14.21 -0.05 -17.78
C SER A 58 -14.50 0.84 -16.57
N ALA A 59 -15.79 1.04 -16.25
CA ALA A 59 -16.18 1.81 -15.07
C ALA A 59 -15.58 1.23 -13.77
N THR A 60 -15.47 -0.09 -13.68
CA THR A 60 -14.83 -0.78 -12.55
C THR A 60 -13.35 -0.42 -12.44
N ASP A 61 -12.62 -0.40 -13.54
CA ASP A 61 -11.21 -0.07 -13.57
C ASP A 61 -10.97 1.43 -13.31
N VAL A 62 -11.83 2.30 -13.84
CA VAL A 62 -11.83 3.73 -13.49
C VAL A 62 -12.01 3.92 -11.99
N GLN A 63 -12.97 3.23 -11.36
CA GLN A 63 -13.20 3.30 -9.92
C GLN A 63 -11.98 2.82 -9.12
N LYS A 64 -11.32 1.74 -9.54
CA LYS A 64 -10.09 1.26 -8.89
C LYS A 64 -8.98 2.31 -8.93
N ILE A 65 -8.78 2.97 -10.06
CA ILE A 65 -7.77 4.02 -10.20
C ILE A 65 -8.11 5.24 -9.34
N LEU A 66 -9.36 5.67 -9.31
CA LEU A 66 -9.80 6.77 -8.44
C LEU A 66 -9.64 6.44 -6.95
N ASN A 67 -9.92 5.20 -6.55
CA ASN A 67 -9.70 4.76 -5.18
C ASN A 67 -8.21 4.76 -4.81
N LEU A 68 -7.33 4.34 -5.72
CA LEU A 68 -5.88 4.46 -5.52
C LEU A 68 -5.45 5.92 -5.37
N LYS A 69 -5.96 6.82 -6.21
CA LYS A 69 -5.71 8.25 -6.08
C LYS A 69 -6.10 8.75 -4.70
N HIS A 70 -7.33 8.49 -4.25
CA HIS A 70 -7.82 8.94 -2.95
C HIS A 70 -6.98 8.40 -1.79
N ALA A 71 -6.60 7.12 -1.84
CA ALA A 71 -5.78 6.51 -0.79
C ALA A 71 -4.35 7.08 -0.76
N TRP A 72 -3.73 7.34 -1.92
CA TRP A 72 -2.44 8.00 -1.99
C TRP A 72 -2.49 9.46 -1.51
N GLU A 73 -3.49 10.24 -1.96
CA GLU A 73 -3.68 11.62 -1.50
C GLU A 73 -3.91 11.68 0.01
N PHE A 74 -4.64 10.72 0.57
CA PHE A 74 -4.87 10.60 2.00
C PHE A 74 -3.55 10.43 2.77
N ILE A 75 -2.69 9.50 2.39
CA ILE A 75 -1.42 9.29 3.12
C ILE A 75 -0.41 10.42 2.91
N LEU A 76 -0.56 11.23 1.85
CA LEU A 76 0.29 12.39 1.56
C LEU A 76 -0.20 13.68 2.21
N ASP A 77 -1.32 13.63 2.92
CA ASP A 77 -1.80 14.73 3.73
C ASP A 77 -0.87 14.95 4.94
N ARG A 78 -0.62 16.22 5.28
CA ARG A 78 0.35 16.60 6.33
C ARG A 78 -0.06 16.14 7.73
N ASP A 79 -1.34 16.12 8.00
CA ASP A 79 -1.84 15.68 9.31
C ASP A 79 -1.85 14.15 9.39
N VAL A 80 -2.21 13.50 8.28
CA VAL A 80 -2.25 12.04 8.19
C VAL A 80 -0.85 11.43 8.28
N ILE A 81 0.15 12.02 7.62
CA ILE A 81 1.53 11.48 7.64
C ILE A 81 2.17 11.53 9.03
N GLN A 82 1.68 12.37 9.93
CA GLN A 82 2.12 12.45 11.33
C GLN A 82 1.50 11.36 12.22
N SER A 83 0.45 10.72 11.74
CA SER A 83 -0.23 9.66 12.48
C SER A 83 0.60 8.38 12.49
N GLU A 84 0.37 7.52 13.47
CA GLU A 84 1.02 6.21 13.51
C GLU A 84 0.60 5.31 12.35
N SER A 85 1.57 4.60 11.76
CA SER A 85 1.32 3.53 10.79
C SER A 85 0.90 2.25 11.52
N ASN A 86 -0.27 2.27 12.14
CA ASN A 86 -0.82 1.17 12.92
C ASN A 86 -1.95 0.44 12.17
N TYR A 87 -2.54 -0.56 12.81
CA TYR A 87 -3.65 -1.34 12.26
C TYR A 87 -4.83 -0.46 11.82
N HIS A 88 -5.18 0.59 12.57
CA HIS A 88 -6.29 1.49 12.20
C HIS A 88 -6.00 2.29 10.95
N MET A 89 -4.74 2.69 10.74
CA MET A 89 -4.29 3.32 9.49
C MET A 89 -4.44 2.35 8.30
N LEU A 90 -4.02 1.09 8.45
CA LEU A 90 -4.21 0.05 7.45
C LEU A 90 -5.69 -0.14 7.10
N CYS A 91 -6.58 -0.20 8.11
CA CYS A 91 -8.02 -0.33 7.92
C CYS A 91 -8.62 0.87 7.16
N HIS A 92 -8.17 2.09 7.46
CA HIS A 92 -8.65 3.29 6.76
C HIS A 92 -8.21 3.29 5.29
N ILE A 93 -6.96 2.95 5.02
CA ILE A 93 -6.45 2.81 3.65
C ILE A 93 -7.25 1.73 2.90
N ALA A 94 -7.49 0.57 3.52
CA ALA A 94 -8.28 -0.49 2.91
C ALA A 94 -9.73 -0.07 2.61
N LYS A 95 -10.33 0.75 3.47
CA LYS A 95 -11.65 1.34 3.21
C LYS A 95 -11.63 2.20 1.95
N LEU A 96 -10.62 3.05 1.79
CA LEU A 96 -10.48 3.93 0.61
C LEU A 96 -10.28 3.13 -0.69
N VAL A 97 -9.40 2.13 -0.70
CA VAL A 97 -9.14 1.32 -1.91
C VAL A 97 -10.34 0.44 -2.30
N ASN A 98 -11.26 0.17 -1.38
CA ASN A 98 -12.46 -0.63 -1.61
C ASN A 98 -13.74 0.20 -1.74
N GLU A 99 -13.64 1.52 -1.76
CA GLU A 99 -14.80 2.41 -1.88
C GLU A 99 -15.62 2.11 -3.14
N GLY A 100 -16.93 1.99 -2.98
CA GLY A 100 -17.84 1.62 -4.08
C GLY A 100 -17.89 0.13 -4.43
N PHE A 101 -16.98 -0.71 -3.88
CA PHE A 101 -16.99 -2.16 -4.07
C PHE A 101 -17.51 -2.92 -2.85
N PHE A 102 -17.10 -2.50 -1.65
CA PHE A 102 -17.48 -3.15 -0.39
C PHE A 102 -17.76 -2.08 0.67
N TYR A 103 -18.94 -2.14 1.30
CA TYR A 103 -19.30 -1.24 2.40
C TYR A 103 -18.43 -1.48 3.66
N ASP A 104 -17.88 -2.70 3.80
CA ASP A 104 -17.04 -3.14 4.91
C ASP A 104 -15.56 -3.31 4.48
N GLY A 105 -15.14 -2.65 3.41
CA GLY A 105 -13.81 -2.82 2.80
C GLY A 105 -12.61 -2.53 3.71
N GLY A 106 -12.82 -1.78 4.79
CA GLY A 106 -11.81 -1.50 5.82
C GLY A 106 -11.93 -2.36 7.08
N ARG A 107 -12.78 -3.39 7.09
CA ARG A 107 -12.94 -4.30 8.22
C ARG A 107 -12.18 -5.60 7.99
N ILE A 108 -11.63 -6.14 9.09
CA ILE A 108 -11.03 -7.48 9.05
C ILE A 108 -12.04 -8.51 8.56
N ARG A 109 -11.62 -9.39 7.67
CA ARG A 109 -12.52 -10.40 7.11
C ARG A 109 -12.89 -11.47 8.15
N GLY A 110 -14.13 -11.86 8.15
CA GLY A 110 -14.64 -13.01 8.89
C GLY A 110 -14.95 -14.22 8.01
N ILE A 111 -14.52 -14.22 6.74
CA ILE A 111 -14.75 -15.29 5.77
C ILE A 111 -13.43 -15.75 5.15
N PRO A 112 -13.31 -17.03 4.75
CA PRO A 112 -12.20 -17.53 3.98
C PRO A 112 -12.06 -16.77 2.64
N VAL A 113 -10.81 -16.61 2.19
CA VAL A 113 -10.49 -16.08 0.86
C VAL A 113 -9.49 -17.02 0.18
N GLN A 114 -9.44 -16.96 -1.15
CA GLN A 114 -8.44 -17.65 -1.95
C GLN A 114 -7.61 -16.64 -2.72
N ILE A 115 -6.32 -16.92 -2.86
CA ILE A 115 -5.42 -16.13 -3.68
C ILE A 115 -5.23 -16.85 -5.01
N GLY A 116 -5.52 -16.17 -6.11
CA GLY A 116 -5.30 -16.74 -7.44
C GLY A 116 -3.83 -17.01 -7.72
N GLY A 117 -3.53 -18.14 -8.36
CA GLY A 117 -2.17 -18.48 -8.82
C GLY A 117 -1.26 -19.12 -7.77
N THR A 118 -1.77 -19.47 -6.60
CA THR A 118 -1.03 -20.15 -5.54
C THR A 118 -1.87 -21.22 -4.85
N SER A 119 -1.23 -22.23 -4.28
CA SER A 119 -1.85 -23.22 -3.40
C SER A 119 -2.03 -22.72 -1.96
N TYR A 120 -1.43 -21.61 -1.60
CA TYR A 120 -1.52 -21.04 -0.26
C TYR A 120 -2.93 -20.54 0.04
N VAL A 121 -3.50 -21.02 1.14
CA VAL A 121 -4.79 -20.58 1.67
C VAL A 121 -4.54 -19.82 2.98
N PRO A 122 -4.75 -18.48 3.00
CA PRO A 122 -4.52 -17.71 4.21
C PRO A 122 -5.54 -18.08 5.29
N PRO A 123 -5.09 -18.38 6.53
CA PRO A 123 -6.02 -18.63 7.63
C PRO A 123 -6.87 -17.39 7.93
N LEU A 124 -7.97 -17.57 8.63
CA LEU A 124 -8.77 -16.44 9.11
C LEU A 124 -7.91 -15.56 10.02
N PRO A 125 -7.79 -14.26 9.75
CA PRO A 125 -7.00 -13.36 10.59
C PRO A 125 -7.71 -13.13 11.92
N ILE A 126 -6.93 -13.01 12.98
CA ILE A 126 -7.38 -12.65 14.32
C ILE A 126 -6.92 -11.21 14.58
N GLU A 127 -7.86 -10.31 14.84
CA GLU A 127 -7.58 -8.87 14.91
C GLU A 127 -6.49 -8.52 15.90
N THR A 128 -6.53 -9.06 17.12
CA THR A 128 -5.50 -8.80 18.13
C THR A 128 -4.12 -9.26 17.69
N VAL A 129 -4.03 -10.40 17.00
CA VAL A 129 -2.76 -10.94 16.46
C VAL A 129 -2.23 -10.02 15.35
N VAL A 130 -3.10 -9.50 14.49
CA VAL A 130 -2.70 -8.57 13.42
C VAL A 130 -2.19 -7.25 14.01
N ILE A 131 -2.87 -6.72 15.01
CA ILE A 131 -2.46 -5.50 15.72
C ILE A 131 -1.08 -5.69 16.33
N GLU A 132 -0.92 -6.73 17.17
CA GLU A 132 0.35 -7.05 17.84
C GLU A 132 1.49 -7.23 16.85
N ARG A 133 1.25 -7.94 15.74
CA ARG A 133 2.28 -8.18 14.73
C ARG A 133 2.70 -6.92 13.97
N ILE A 134 1.77 -6.04 13.64
CA ILE A 134 2.10 -4.74 13.02
C ILE A 134 2.95 -3.90 13.98
N ASP A 135 2.61 -3.86 15.27
CA ASP A 135 3.35 -3.10 16.27
C ASP A 135 4.74 -3.70 16.52
N GLU A 136 4.86 -5.03 16.55
CA GLU A 136 6.15 -5.73 16.61
C GLU A 136 7.06 -5.38 15.43
N ILE A 137 6.54 -5.44 14.20
CA ILE A 137 7.31 -5.13 12.99
C ILE A 137 7.82 -3.68 13.05
N ARG A 138 6.95 -2.74 13.41
CA ARG A 138 7.30 -1.31 13.51
C ARG A 138 8.34 -1.01 14.57
N SER A 139 8.39 -1.82 15.62
CA SER A 139 9.28 -1.63 16.78
C SER A 139 10.65 -2.29 16.61
N GLN A 140 10.92 -2.94 15.47
CA GLN A 140 12.20 -3.58 15.22
C GLN A 140 13.32 -2.55 15.03
N ASP A 141 14.51 -2.89 15.48
CA ASP A 141 15.74 -2.11 15.23
C ASP A 141 16.31 -2.48 13.85
N LYS A 142 15.66 -2.00 12.80
CA LYS A 142 16.02 -2.21 11.39
C LYS A 142 15.94 -0.90 10.63
N GLU A 143 16.52 -0.89 9.43
CA GLU A 143 16.34 0.24 8.52
C GLU A 143 14.86 0.44 8.16
N PRO A 144 14.36 1.68 8.02
CA PRO A 144 12.95 1.95 7.69
C PRO A 144 12.45 1.24 6.44
N ILE A 145 13.30 1.06 5.43
CA ILE A 145 12.91 0.32 4.21
C ILE A 145 12.65 -1.16 4.51
N GLU A 146 13.42 -1.78 5.38
CA GLU A 146 13.25 -3.18 5.76
C GLU A 146 11.95 -3.37 6.56
N ILE A 147 11.65 -2.43 7.45
CA ILE A 147 10.37 -2.40 8.18
C ILE A 147 9.19 -2.22 7.21
N ALA A 148 9.29 -1.26 6.27
CA ALA A 148 8.24 -1.03 5.28
C ALA A 148 7.98 -2.26 4.41
N ILE A 149 9.03 -2.95 3.96
CA ILE A 149 8.93 -4.20 3.20
C ILE A 149 8.26 -5.29 4.04
N GLU A 150 8.66 -5.47 5.28
CA GLU A 150 8.07 -6.48 6.17
C GLU A 150 6.59 -6.19 6.44
N LEU A 151 6.21 -4.92 6.70
CA LEU A 151 4.82 -4.50 6.83
C LEU A 151 4.00 -4.83 5.57
N CYS A 152 4.53 -4.45 4.40
CA CYS A 152 3.88 -4.71 3.11
C CYS A 152 3.62 -6.20 2.90
N MET A 153 4.65 -7.01 3.07
CA MET A 153 4.59 -8.45 2.79
C MET A 153 3.76 -9.22 3.83
N TYR A 154 3.84 -8.83 5.10
CA TYR A 154 3.00 -9.37 6.15
C TYR A 154 1.51 -9.14 5.86
N CYS A 155 1.12 -7.90 5.54
CA CYS A 155 -0.26 -7.55 5.24
C CYS A 155 -0.76 -8.27 3.97
N MET A 156 0.07 -8.38 2.93
CA MET A 156 -0.27 -9.12 1.71
C MET A 156 -0.53 -10.59 2.00
N LYS A 157 0.35 -11.26 2.77
CA LYS A 157 0.24 -12.69 3.07
C LYS A 157 -0.93 -13.01 4.00
N THR A 158 -1.16 -12.15 4.99
CA THR A 158 -2.24 -12.32 5.97
C THR A 158 -3.62 -12.18 5.32
N GLN A 159 -3.74 -11.42 4.22
CA GLN A 159 -5.02 -11.15 3.59
C GLN A 159 -6.05 -10.67 4.61
N VAL A 160 -5.76 -9.53 5.23
CA VAL A 160 -6.53 -8.98 6.36
C VAL A 160 -7.99 -8.69 5.97
N PHE A 161 -8.21 -8.27 4.73
CA PHE A 161 -9.51 -7.84 4.20
C PHE A 161 -10.06 -8.82 3.17
N LYS A 162 -11.34 -8.66 2.82
CA LYS A 162 -12.00 -9.47 1.79
C LYS A 162 -11.39 -9.27 0.41
N ASP A 163 -10.96 -8.04 0.10
CA ASP A 163 -10.32 -7.67 -1.15
C ASP A 163 -9.42 -6.43 -0.96
N GLY A 164 -8.64 -6.09 -1.98
CA GLY A 164 -7.77 -4.91 -1.97
C GLY A 164 -6.52 -5.05 -1.11
N ASN A 165 -6.17 -6.25 -0.67
CA ASN A 165 -5.04 -6.46 0.25
C ASN A 165 -3.71 -6.01 -0.34
N LYS A 166 -3.39 -6.30 -1.61
CA LYS A 166 -2.15 -5.80 -2.24
C LYS A 166 -2.12 -4.28 -2.32
N ARG A 167 -3.22 -3.66 -2.76
CA ARG A 167 -3.35 -2.21 -2.86
C ARG A 167 -3.16 -1.53 -1.51
N ALA A 168 -3.89 -1.98 -0.50
CA ALA A 168 -3.79 -1.44 0.85
C ALA A 168 -2.40 -1.64 1.46
N SER A 169 -1.79 -2.82 1.27
CA SER A 169 -0.47 -3.14 1.85
C SER A 169 0.64 -2.26 1.29
N VAL A 170 0.65 -1.99 -0.02
CA VAL A 170 1.64 -1.10 -0.65
C VAL A 170 1.47 0.33 -0.13
N ILE A 171 0.24 0.85 -0.08
CA ILE A 171 -0.02 2.22 0.38
C ILE A 171 0.28 2.36 1.88
N PHE A 172 -0.05 1.36 2.68
CA PHE A 172 0.26 1.33 4.12
C PHE A 172 1.78 1.35 4.39
N ALA A 173 2.54 0.53 3.66
CA ALA A 173 4.00 0.55 3.75
C ALA A 173 4.58 1.92 3.35
N ASN A 174 3.97 2.59 2.38
CA ASN A 174 4.37 3.94 1.98
C ASN A 174 4.00 5.02 3.00
N HIS A 175 2.87 4.89 3.70
CA HIS A 175 2.58 5.78 4.83
C HIS A 175 3.73 5.72 5.85
N TYR A 176 4.17 4.53 6.23
CA TYR A 176 5.30 4.36 7.13
C TYR A 176 6.59 4.94 6.55
N LEU A 177 6.97 4.55 5.34
CA LEU A 177 8.27 4.89 4.72
C LEU A 177 8.40 6.40 4.45
N ILE A 178 7.34 7.04 3.97
CA ILE A 178 7.30 8.48 3.71
C ILE A 178 7.38 9.26 5.02
N ALA A 179 6.70 8.81 6.09
CA ALA A 179 6.79 9.39 7.41
C ALA A 179 8.20 9.33 8.01
N GLN A 180 9.03 8.37 7.57
CA GLN A 180 10.46 8.28 7.93
C GLN A 180 11.37 9.13 7.03
N GLY A 181 10.84 9.77 6.00
CA GLY A 181 11.64 10.54 5.04
C GLY A 181 12.56 9.67 4.17
N MET A 182 12.16 8.44 3.86
CA MET A 182 13.00 7.43 3.21
C MET A 182 12.48 7.01 1.82
N GLY A 183 11.96 7.97 1.05
CA GLY A 183 11.45 7.70 -0.29
C GLY A 183 10.10 7.00 -0.31
N PHE A 184 9.88 6.18 -1.31
CA PHE A 184 8.66 5.37 -1.44
C PHE A 184 8.94 4.02 -2.11
N LEU A 185 8.03 3.06 -1.90
CA LEU A 185 8.09 1.68 -2.36
C LEU A 185 6.91 1.38 -3.27
N VAL A 186 7.15 1.22 -4.56
CA VAL A 186 6.13 0.84 -5.56
C VAL A 186 6.74 -0.12 -6.56
N ILE A 187 6.01 -1.15 -6.94
CA ILE A 187 6.44 -2.13 -7.93
C ILE A 187 6.27 -1.52 -9.33
N PRO A 188 7.36 -1.16 -10.05
CA PRO A 188 7.25 -0.61 -11.39
C PRO A 188 6.62 -1.61 -12.35
N GLU A 189 5.89 -1.13 -13.36
CA GLU A 189 5.27 -1.96 -14.39
C GLU A 189 6.18 -3.07 -14.91
N LYS A 190 7.43 -2.73 -15.24
CA LYS A 190 8.42 -3.67 -15.77
C LYS A 190 8.82 -4.77 -14.78
N ALA A 191 8.67 -4.52 -13.48
CA ALA A 191 9.02 -5.47 -12.42
C ALA A 191 7.84 -6.36 -12.00
N VAL A 192 6.62 -6.07 -12.46
CA VAL A 192 5.40 -6.79 -12.07
C VAL A 192 5.46 -8.30 -12.33
N PRO A 193 5.93 -8.81 -13.50
CA PRO A 193 5.99 -10.25 -13.74
C PRO A 193 6.91 -10.97 -12.74
N GLU A 194 8.09 -10.42 -12.47
CA GLU A 194 9.04 -10.99 -11.52
C GLU A 194 8.51 -10.89 -10.08
N PHE A 195 7.94 -9.75 -9.71
CA PHE A 195 7.31 -9.59 -8.40
C PHE A 195 6.22 -10.63 -8.16
N LYS A 196 5.33 -10.85 -9.12
CA LYS A 196 4.24 -11.84 -8.99
C LYS A 196 4.78 -13.25 -8.80
N LYS A 197 5.86 -13.62 -9.48
CA LYS A 197 6.53 -14.91 -9.30
C LYS A 197 7.09 -15.06 -7.88
N LEU A 198 7.83 -14.04 -7.40
CA LEU A 198 8.41 -14.04 -6.07
C LEU A 198 7.32 -13.99 -4.98
N LEU A 199 6.22 -13.30 -5.23
CA LEU A 199 5.08 -13.23 -4.32
C LEU A 199 4.44 -14.61 -4.10
N VAL A 200 4.24 -15.38 -5.16
CA VAL A 200 3.73 -16.76 -5.06
C VAL A 200 4.70 -17.62 -4.24
N GLN A 201 5.99 -17.56 -4.52
CA GLN A 201 7.01 -18.29 -3.76
C GLN A 201 6.99 -17.90 -2.27
N TYR A 202 6.87 -16.61 -1.96
CA TYR A 202 6.75 -16.13 -0.59
C TYR A 202 5.48 -16.65 0.10
N TYR A 203 4.35 -16.66 -0.59
CA TYR A 203 3.11 -17.26 -0.06
C TYR A 203 3.29 -18.73 0.25
N GLU A 204 4.03 -19.47 -0.56
CA GLU A 204 4.26 -20.91 -0.46
C GLU A 204 5.44 -21.30 0.47
N GLY A 205 6.05 -20.33 1.14
CA GLY A 205 7.01 -20.58 2.22
C GLY A 205 8.43 -20.12 1.98
N GLU A 206 8.74 -19.51 0.83
CA GLU A 206 10.06 -18.86 0.65
C GLU A 206 10.28 -17.76 1.70
N PRO A 207 11.50 -17.61 2.22
CA PRO A 207 11.82 -16.57 3.20
C PRO A 207 11.55 -15.16 2.68
N LEU A 208 11.21 -14.24 3.60
CA LEU A 208 11.00 -12.83 3.30
C LEU A 208 12.21 -12.18 2.62
N GLU A 209 13.42 -12.62 2.97
CA GLU A 209 14.68 -12.07 2.48
C GLU A 209 14.78 -12.11 0.94
N VAL A 210 14.20 -13.13 0.29
CA VAL A 210 14.24 -13.29 -1.16
C VAL A 210 13.46 -12.18 -1.87
N ILE A 211 12.18 -12.06 -1.55
CA ILE A 211 11.34 -11.00 -2.14
C ILE A 211 11.72 -9.62 -1.59
N GLY A 212 12.18 -9.56 -0.35
CA GLY A 212 12.65 -8.33 0.31
C GLY A 212 13.85 -7.72 -0.40
N ALA A 213 14.84 -8.51 -0.78
CA ALA A 213 15.99 -8.05 -1.55
C ALA A 213 15.57 -7.47 -2.91
N PHE A 214 14.67 -8.16 -3.60
CA PHE A 214 14.10 -7.68 -4.86
C PHE A 214 13.38 -6.34 -4.70
N LEU A 215 12.52 -6.21 -3.67
CA LEU A 215 11.78 -4.98 -3.39
C LEU A 215 12.73 -3.82 -3.04
N LYS A 216 13.75 -4.07 -2.21
CA LYS A 216 14.75 -3.06 -1.83
C LYS A 216 15.56 -2.58 -3.04
N GLU A 217 15.95 -3.49 -3.93
CA GLU A 217 16.80 -3.17 -5.09
C GLU A 217 16.01 -2.56 -6.26
N ARG A 218 14.82 -3.07 -6.56
CA ARG A 218 14.10 -2.79 -7.80
C ARG A 218 12.88 -1.88 -7.64
N CYS A 219 12.32 -1.77 -6.44
CA CYS A 219 11.04 -1.13 -6.19
C CYS A 219 11.12 0.08 -5.25
N TRP A 220 12.21 0.21 -4.51
CA TRP A 220 12.41 1.35 -3.62
C TRP A 220 13.04 2.52 -4.37
N LYS A 221 12.41 3.69 -4.26
CA LYS A 221 12.95 4.95 -4.78
C LYS A 221 13.20 5.91 -3.62
N ASN A 222 14.45 6.32 -3.48
CA ASN A 222 14.89 7.33 -2.52
C ASN A 222 15.41 8.57 -3.26
N PHE A 223 15.48 9.73 -2.60
CA PHE A 223 15.88 11.02 -3.17
C PHE A 223 17.11 11.58 -2.43
#